data_58cde9e7798aba7743bfab2f0b22ec3c
#
_entry.id   58cde9e7798aba7743bfab2f0b22ec3c
#
_cell.length_a   1.000
_cell.length_b   1.000
_cell.length_c   1.000
_cell.angle_alpha   90.00
_cell.angle_beta   90.00
_cell.angle_gamma   90.00
#
_symmetry.space_group_name_H-M   'P 1'
#
loop_
_entity.id
_entity.type
_entity.pdbx_description
1 polymer ?
#
loop_
_entity_poly.entity_id
_entity_poly.type
_entity_poly.pdbx_seq_one_letter_code
_entity_poly.pdbx_strand_id
1 'polypeptide(L)'
;RIAERTVLFADLRGSTSLYETLGNAEATSVVTHTVTTLSRAVPACGGTLVKTLGDGLMAVFPGPAEGIQSAQQMHEALDQIVSRSLVHG
;
A
#
# COMPACT_ATOMS: atom_id res chain seq x y z
N ARG A 1 -27.44 14.85 7.08
CA ARG A 1 -26.09 15.34 7.33
C ARG A 1 -25.09 14.63 6.41
N ILE A 2 -24.30 15.40 5.72
CA ILE A 2 -23.25 14.88 4.85
C ILE A 2 -21.95 14.86 5.63
N ALA A 3 -21.34 13.67 5.73
CA ALA A 3 -20.04 13.53 6.36
C ALA A 3 -18.95 13.52 5.29
N GLU A 4 -17.99 14.40 5.42
CA GLU A 4 -16.85 14.41 4.52
C GLU A 4 -15.90 13.28 4.88
N ARG A 5 -15.46 12.57 3.87
CA ARG A 5 -14.49 11.49 4.05
C ARG A 5 -13.45 11.55 2.95
N THR A 6 -12.24 11.16 3.30
CA THR A 6 -11.14 11.11 2.34
C THR A 6 -10.97 9.69 1.87
N VAL A 7 -10.99 9.49 0.56
CA VAL A 7 -10.76 8.18 -0.04
C VAL A 7 -9.32 8.13 -0.53
N LEU A 8 -8.62 7.07 -0.17
CA LEU A 8 -7.25 6.85 -0.60
C LEU A 8 -7.19 5.58 -1.44
N PHE A 9 -6.62 5.71 -2.64
CA PHE A 9 -6.28 4.58 -3.49
C PHE A 9 -4.77 4.46 -3.52
N ALA A 10 -4.27 3.31 -3.14
CA ALA A 10 -2.85 2.99 -3.24
C ALA A 10 -2.66 1.91 -4.30
N ASP A 11 -1.72 2.13 -5.20
CA ASP A 11 -1.46 1.25 -6.32
C ASP A 11 0.06 1.06 -6.44
N LEU A 12 0.50 -0.19 -6.55
CA LEU A 12 1.93 -0.49 -6.69
C LEU A 12 2.36 -0.32 -8.14
N ARG A 13 2.84 0.86 -8.46
CA ARG A 13 3.39 1.11 -9.79
C ARG A 13 4.73 0.39 -9.90
N GLY A 14 4.97 -0.20 -11.06
CA GLY A 14 6.18 -0.98 -11.28
C GLY A 14 6.06 -2.44 -10.91
N SER A 15 4.86 -2.90 -10.53
CA SER A 15 4.65 -4.32 -10.27
C SER A 15 4.95 -5.16 -11.51
N THR A 16 4.72 -4.60 -12.70
CA THR A 16 5.06 -5.27 -13.94
C THR A 16 6.56 -5.59 -14.00
N SER A 17 7.40 -4.64 -13.59
CA SER A 17 8.85 -4.86 -13.54
C SER A 17 9.22 -5.97 -12.57
N LEU A 18 8.53 -6.05 -11.44
CA LEU A 18 8.74 -7.14 -10.48
C LEU A 18 8.41 -8.49 -11.10
N TYR A 19 7.29 -8.58 -11.83
CA TYR A 19 6.90 -9.82 -12.50
C TYR A 19 7.92 -10.23 -13.56
N GLU A 20 8.47 -9.27 -14.28
CA GLU A 20 9.48 -9.55 -15.28
C GLU A 20 10.81 -10.02 -14.67
N THR A 21 11.18 -9.44 -13.53
CA THR A 21 12.46 -9.72 -12.88
C THR A 21 12.43 -10.99 -12.05
N LEU A 22 11.38 -11.19 -11.25
CA LEU A 22 11.30 -12.27 -10.26
C LEU A 22 10.50 -13.48 -10.74
N GLY A 23 9.69 -13.32 -11.77
CA GLY A 23 8.72 -14.34 -12.18
C GLY A 23 7.43 -14.22 -11.39
N ASN A 24 6.39 -14.91 -11.88
CA ASN A 24 5.04 -14.72 -11.37
C ASN A 24 4.88 -15.10 -9.89
N ALA A 25 5.45 -16.23 -9.48
CA ALA A 25 5.26 -16.71 -8.10
C ALA A 25 5.90 -15.79 -7.07
N GLU A 26 7.17 -15.41 -7.29
CA GLU A 26 7.87 -14.53 -6.37
C GLU A 26 7.30 -13.13 -6.37
N ALA A 27 7.00 -12.60 -7.55
CA ALA A 27 6.42 -11.25 -7.65
C ALA A 27 5.07 -11.18 -6.96
N THR A 28 4.22 -12.19 -7.12
CA THR A 28 2.93 -12.26 -6.44
C THR A 28 3.11 -12.25 -4.92
N SER A 29 4.08 -13.02 -4.43
CA SER A 29 4.38 -13.06 -3.00
C SER A 29 4.83 -11.70 -2.47
N VAL A 30 5.74 -11.03 -3.20
CA VAL A 30 6.23 -9.70 -2.81
C VAL A 30 5.11 -8.68 -2.84
N VAL A 31 4.32 -8.66 -3.91
CA VAL A 31 3.21 -7.71 -4.06
C VAL A 31 2.18 -7.93 -2.95
N THR A 32 1.80 -9.17 -2.69
CA THR A 32 0.82 -9.49 -1.64
C THR A 32 1.33 -9.06 -0.28
N HIS A 33 2.60 -9.36 0.03
CA HIS A 33 3.21 -8.95 1.29
C HIS A 33 3.24 -7.42 1.42
N THR A 34 3.59 -6.73 0.34
CA THR A 34 3.64 -5.28 0.32
C THR A 34 2.26 -4.67 0.57
N VAL A 35 1.25 -5.14 -0.14
CA VAL A 35 -0.13 -4.66 0.04
C VAL A 35 -0.60 -4.91 1.47
N THR A 36 -0.31 -6.08 2.03
CA THR A 36 -0.68 -6.41 3.40
C THR A 36 0.01 -5.47 4.39
N THR A 37 1.30 -5.20 4.17
CA THR A 37 2.06 -4.27 5.02
C THR A 37 1.49 -2.87 4.95
N LEU A 38 1.21 -2.38 3.74
CA LEU A 38 0.64 -1.04 3.55
C LEU A 38 -0.74 -0.92 4.17
N SER A 39 -1.55 -1.98 4.09
CA SER A 39 -2.91 -1.95 4.64
C SER A 39 -2.93 -1.74 6.15
N ARG A 40 -1.85 -2.08 6.84
CA ARG A 40 -1.74 -1.89 8.29
C ARG A 40 -1.65 -0.41 8.68
N ALA A 41 -1.19 0.44 7.76
CA ALA A 41 -1.12 1.88 8.02
C ALA A 41 -2.51 2.51 8.08
N VAL A 42 -3.52 1.88 7.46
CA VAL A 42 -4.87 2.43 7.40
C VAL A 42 -5.50 2.52 8.80
N PRO A 43 -5.65 1.43 9.56
CA PRO A 43 -6.24 1.55 10.90
C PRO A 43 -5.34 2.30 11.87
N ALA A 44 -4.03 2.26 11.67
CA ALA A 44 -3.10 3.00 12.51
C ALA A 44 -3.32 4.51 12.43
N CYS A 45 -3.84 5.00 11.31
CA CYS A 45 -4.16 6.42 11.09
C CYS A 45 -5.66 6.72 11.24
N GLY A 46 -6.42 5.80 11.81
CA GLY A 46 -7.84 6.01 12.05
C GLY A 46 -8.74 5.77 10.84
N GLY A 47 -8.21 5.14 9.81
CA GLY A 47 -8.98 4.85 8.60
C GLY A 47 -9.63 3.48 8.62
N THR A 48 -10.38 3.21 7.56
CA THR A 48 -11.04 1.92 7.34
C THR A 48 -10.60 1.38 5.99
N LEU A 49 -10.07 0.16 6.00
CA LEU A 49 -9.74 -0.52 4.75
C LEU A 49 -11.02 -1.03 4.11
N VAL A 50 -11.30 -0.55 2.90
CA VAL A 50 -12.50 -0.95 2.18
C VAL A 50 -12.27 -2.27 1.46
N LYS A 51 -11.18 -2.38 0.73
CA LYS A 51 -10.81 -3.62 0.05
C LYS A 51 -9.36 -3.56 -0.39
N THR A 52 -8.80 -4.74 -0.64
CA THR A 52 -7.49 -4.85 -1.29
C THR A 52 -7.72 -5.37 -2.71
N LEU A 53 -6.90 -4.88 -3.62
CA LEU A 53 -6.81 -5.36 -4.99
C LEU A 53 -5.52 -6.15 -5.11
N GLY A 54 -5.32 -6.83 -6.23
CA GLY A 54 -4.11 -7.63 -6.40
C GLY A 54 -2.83 -6.87 -6.09
N ASP A 55 -2.73 -5.64 -6.58
CA ASP A 55 -1.54 -4.81 -6.45
C ASP A 55 -1.84 -3.45 -5.80
N GLY A 56 -2.94 -3.35 -5.05
CA GLY A 56 -3.29 -2.09 -4.42
C GLY A 56 -4.33 -2.24 -3.34
N LEU A 57 -4.79 -1.11 -2.81
CA LEU A 57 -5.83 -1.08 -1.80
C LEU A 57 -6.66 0.19 -1.90
N MET A 58 -7.85 0.14 -1.31
CA MET A 58 -8.72 1.29 -1.18
C MET A 58 -9.10 1.46 0.27
N ALA A 59 -8.96 2.68 0.78
CA ALA A 59 -9.24 2.99 2.17
C ALA A 59 -9.98 4.31 2.30
N VAL A 60 -10.71 4.48 3.40
CA VAL A 60 -11.47 5.68 3.70
C VAL A 60 -11.03 6.21 5.05
N PHE A 61 -10.85 7.53 5.13
CA PHE A 61 -10.42 8.22 6.34
C PHE A 61 -11.43 9.29 6.74
N PRO A 62 -11.52 9.61 8.04
CA PRO A 62 -12.47 10.64 8.48
C PRO A 62 -12.12 12.04 7.99
N GLY A 63 -10.84 12.28 7.62
CA GLY A 63 -10.43 13.59 7.14
C GLY A 63 -9.16 13.50 6.31
N PRO A 64 -8.79 14.62 5.63
CA PRO A 64 -7.61 14.60 4.77
C PRO A 64 -6.29 14.44 5.52
N ALA A 65 -6.20 14.92 6.76
CA ALA A 65 -4.97 14.80 7.55
C ALA A 65 -4.62 13.33 7.80
N GLU A 66 -5.59 12.53 8.17
CA GLU A 66 -5.41 11.10 8.41
C GLU A 66 -5.03 10.37 7.14
N GLY A 67 -5.66 10.74 6.03
CA GLY A 67 -5.34 10.16 4.73
C GLY A 67 -3.92 10.46 4.30
N ILE A 68 -3.48 11.71 4.46
CA ILE A 68 -2.12 12.11 4.13
C ILE A 68 -1.12 11.40 5.02
N GLN A 69 -1.38 11.30 6.32
CA GLN A 69 -0.51 10.61 7.25
C GLN A 69 -0.34 9.14 6.87
N SER A 70 -1.44 8.49 6.53
CA SER A 70 -1.42 7.10 6.10
C SER A 70 -0.61 6.94 4.81
N ALA A 71 -0.80 7.84 3.84
CA ALA A 71 -0.05 7.81 2.59
C ALA A 71 1.44 7.94 2.84
N GLN A 72 1.85 8.82 3.75
CA GLN A 72 3.26 8.98 4.10
C GLN A 72 3.82 7.72 4.73
N GLN A 73 3.08 7.09 5.65
CA GLN A 73 3.53 5.85 6.28
C GLN A 73 3.65 4.72 5.26
N MET A 74 2.70 4.64 4.33
CA MET A 74 2.76 3.65 3.25
C MET A 74 4.00 3.86 2.38
N HIS A 75 4.29 5.11 2.06
CA HIS A 75 5.44 5.44 1.24
C HIS A 75 6.75 5.05 1.93
N GLU A 76 6.87 5.34 3.22
CA GLU A 76 8.04 4.95 4.01
C GLU A 76 8.19 3.44 4.09
N ALA A 77 7.09 2.73 4.31
CA ALA A 77 7.10 1.27 4.37
C ALA A 77 7.54 0.68 3.03
N LEU A 78 7.04 1.24 1.93
CA LEU A 78 7.41 0.79 0.59
C LEU A 78 8.89 1.01 0.33
N ASP A 79 9.44 2.17 0.71
CA ASP A 79 10.85 2.46 0.55
C ASP A 79 11.71 1.43 1.30
N GLN A 80 11.33 1.06 2.51
CA GLN A 80 12.06 0.04 3.28
C GLN A 80 12.00 -1.32 2.60
N ILE A 81 10.85 -1.70 2.08
CA ILE A 81 10.70 -2.98 1.37
C ILE A 81 11.58 -3.01 0.13
N VAL A 82 11.56 -1.93 -0.65
CA VAL A 82 12.37 -1.82 -1.86
C VAL A 82 13.86 -1.86 -1.52
N SER A 83 14.28 -1.13 -0.50
CA SER A 83 15.67 -1.10 -0.07
C SER A 83 16.17 -2.49 0.33
N ARG A 84 15.37 -3.23 1.09
CA ARG A 84 15.72 -4.60 1.48
C ARG A 84 15.82 -5.53 0.29
N SER A 85 14.91 -5.38 -0.67
CA SER A 85 14.93 -6.19 -1.88
C SER A 85 16.19 -5.94 -2.70
N LEU A 86 16.63 -4.69 -2.78
CA LEU A 86 17.85 -4.32 -3.51
C LEU A 86 19.10 -4.87 -2.82
N VAL A 87 19.11 -4.87 -1.48
CA VAL A 87 20.26 -5.39 -0.73
C VAL A 87 20.40 -6.90 -0.90
N HIS A 88 19.28 -7.60 -0.94
CA HIS A 88 19.29 -9.05 -1.10
C HIS A 88 19.32 -9.51 -2.55
N GLY A 89 19.01 -8.60 -3.44
CA GLY A 89 18.98 -8.91 -4.87
C GLY A 89 20.34 -9.05 -5.41
#